data_2188bfd9d6591a4da6de0db761362055
#
_entry.id   2188bfd9d6591a4da6de0db761362055
#
_cell.length_a   1.000
_cell.length_b   1.000
_cell.length_c   1.000
_cell.angle_alpha   90.00
_cell.angle_beta   90.00
_cell.angle_gamma   90.00
#
_symmetry.space_group_name_H-M   'P 1'
#
loop_
_entity.id
_entity.type
_entity.pdbx_description
1 polymer ?
#
loop_
_entity_poly.entity_id
_entity_poly.type
_entity_poly.pdbx_seq_one_letter_code
_entity_poly.pdbx_strand_id
1 'polypeptide(L)'
;RTFQATCDAALGDARCRVDLEDPAYKGTGAVIDLLRDRTFTASGLGGFEAGWFTFGTVDWTSGANAGRRTEVLGHDVTDGVAILTLLEAPVRPIIATDAFVVRAGCHKRIATCGTKFANVASFRGFPHIPGQDAVLRYATKDGGHEGAVL
;
A
#
# COMPACT_ATOMS: atom_id res chain seq x y z
N ARG A 1 -20.14 0.36 13.67
CA ARG A 1 -19.21 -0.23 12.70
C ARG A 1 -19.64 0.14 11.29
N THR A 2 -18.71 0.67 10.50
CA THR A 2 -19.01 1.05 9.12
C THR A 2 -18.74 -0.13 8.20
N PHE A 3 -19.67 -0.40 7.29
CA PHE A 3 -19.46 -1.43 6.28
C PHE A 3 -18.85 -0.75 5.05
N GLN A 4 -17.70 -1.19 4.65
CA GLN A 4 -16.99 -0.62 3.50
C GLN A 4 -16.36 -1.75 2.68
N ALA A 5 -16.15 -1.50 1.38
CA ALA A 5 -15.57 -2.50 0.49
C ALA A 5 -14.09 -2.77 0.81
N THR A 6 -13.40 -1.78 1.33
CA THR A 6 -11.98 -1.91 1.64
C THR A 6 -11.77 -2.47 3.04
N CYS A 7 -10.60 -3.07 3.26
CA CYS A 7 -10.23 -3.63 4.55
C CYS A 7 -9.99 -2.53 5.58
N ASP A 8 -10.54 -2.69 6.78
CA ASP A 8 -10.35 -1.72 7.86
C ASP A 8 -9.20 -2.09 8.81
N ALA A 9 -8.55 -3.21 8.62
CA ALA A 9 -7.41 -3.59 9.44
C ALA A 9 -6.15 -2.85 9.02
N ALA A 10 -5.27 -2.53 9.95
CA ALA A 10 -3.94 -2.04 9.61
C ALA A 10 -3.09 -3.22 9.14
N LEU A 11 -2.24 -2.99 8.15
CA LEU A 11 -1.39 -4.06 7.62
C LEU A 11 -0.45 -4.55 8.72
N GLY A 12 -0.47 -5.84 8.95
CA GLY A 12 0.39 -6.47 9.96
C GLY A 12 -0.15 -6.41 11.39
N ASP A 13 -1.35 -5.85 11.61
CA ASP A 13 -1.92 -5.84 12.96
C ASP A 13 -2.48 -7.22 13.33
N ALA A 14 -2.99 -7.36 14.56
CA ALA A 14 -3.51 -8.62 15.07
C ALA A 14 -4.68 -9.17 14.26
N ARG A 15 -5.40 -8.31 13.54
CA ARG A 15 -6.52 -8.72 12.69
C ARG A 15 -6.04 -9.11 11.30
N CYS A 16 -5.07 -8.40 10.76
CA CYS A 16 -4.50 -8.67 9.44
C CYS A 16 -3.58 -9.89 9.45
N ARG A 17 -2.70 -9.97 10.43
CA ARG A 17 -1.78 -11.10 10.65
C ARG A 17 -0.70 -11.31 9.57
N VAL A 18 -0.50 -10.38 8.66
CA VAL A 18 0.63 -10.46 7.72
C VAL A 18 1.91 -10.20 8.49
N ASP A 19 2.91 -11.07 8.34
CA ASP A 19 4.21 -10.87 8.97
C ASP A 19 5.05 -9.95 8.09
N LEU A 20 5.18 -8.70 8.48
CA LEU A 20 5.96 -7.71 7.73
C LEU A 20 7.48 -7.86 7.95
N GLU A 21 7.91 -8.77 8.79
CA GLU A 21 9.33 -9.08 8.93
C GLU A 21 9.77 -10.18 7.96
N ASP A 22 8.83 -10.83 7.28
CA ASP A 22 9.13 -11.81 6.26
C ASP A 22 9.93 -11.15 5.12
N PRO A 23 11.03 -11.77 4.66
CA PRO A 23 11.84 -11.23 3.56
C PRO A 23 11.06 -10.95 2.28
N ALA A 24 9.91 -11.59 2.08
CA ALA A 24 9.06 -11.32 0.93
C ALA A 24 8.40 -9.93 1.01
N TYR A 25 8.26 -9.39 2.20
CA TYR A 25 7.57 -8.12 2.44
C TYR A 25 8.46 -7.03 3.01
N LYS A 26 9.74 -7.31 3.15
CA LYS A 26 10.69 -6.39 3.76
C LYS A 26 11.94 -6.31 2.91
N GLY A 27 12.38 -5.12 2.61
CA GLY A 27 13.62 -4.90 1.88
C GLY A 27 14.55 -3.98 2.65
N THR A 28 15.85 -4.15 2.44
CA THR A 28 16.86 -3.25 2.99
C THR A 28 17.54 -2.57 1.83
N GLY A 29 17.64 -1.27 1.90
CA GLY A 29 18.23 -0.49 0.83
C GLY A 29 19.01 0.71 1.33
N ALA A 30 19.63 1.39 0.40
CA ALA A 30 20.32 2.64 0.66
C ALA A 30 20.03 3.62 -0.46
N VAL A 31 20.00 4.90 -0.14
CA VAL A 31 19.74 5.97 -1.10
C VAL A 31 20.93 6.07 -2.05
N ILE A 32 20.66 6.06 -3.35
CA ILE A 32 21.70 6.29 -4.36
C ILE A 32 21.75 7.78 -4.69
N ASP A 33 20.61 8.35 -5.05
CA ASP A 33 20.54 9.74 -5.46
C ASP A 33 19.16 10.32 -5.12
N LEU A 34 19.13 11.60 -4.84
CA LEU A 34 17.89 12.31 -4.51
C LEU A 34 17.39 13.00 -5.78
N LEU A 35 16.21 12.64 -6.23
CA LEU A 35 15.62 13.25 -7.43
C LEU A 35 14.81 14.49 -7.08
N ARG A 36 14.14 14.46 -5.93
CA ARG A 36 13.33 15.58 -5.41
C ARG A 36 13.29 15.46 -3.89
N ASP A 37 12.69 16.43 -3.22
CA ASP A 37 12.63 16.47 -1.76
C ASP A 37 12.21 15.17 -1.08
N ARG A 38 11.37 14.39 -1.75
CA ARG A 38 10.83 13.15 -1.19
C ARG A 38 10.87 11.98 -2.18
N THR A 39 11.58 12.13 -3.29
CA THR A 39 11.73 11.08 -4.30
C THR A 39 13.20 10.78 -4.49
N PHE A 40 13.58 9.53 -4.35
CA PHE A 40 14.98 9.12 -4.45
C PHE A 40 15.11 7.75 -5.09
N THR A 41 16.27 7.49 -5.66
CA THR A 41 16.64 6.17 -6.16
C THR A 41 17.31 5.39 -5.04
N ALA A 42 17.08 4.08 -5.01
CA ALA A 42 17.57 3.22 -3.95
C ALA A 42 18.17 1.94 -4.50
N SER A 43 19.23 1.48 -3.85
CA SER A 43 19.84 0.18 -4.11
C SER A 43 19.24 -0.89 -3.19
N GLY A 44 19.46 -2.16 -3.53
CA GLY A 44 19.05 -3.27 -2.68
C GLY A 44 17.61 -3.74 -2.86
N LEU A 45 16.82 -3.08 -3.69
CA LEU A 45 15.41 -3.39 -3.88
C LEU A 45 15.08 -3.92 -5.27
N GLY A 46 16.08 -4.25 -6.08
CA GLY A 46 15.85 -4.64 -7.48
C GLY A 46 15.11 -5.97 -7.67
N GLY A 47 14.97 -6.77 -6.64
CA GLY A 47 14.21 -8.02 -6.73
C GLY A 47 12.72 -7.88 -6.47
N PHE A 48 12.24 -6.68 -6.19
CA PHE A 48 10.83 -6.43 -5.91
C PHE A 48 10.15 -5.78 -7.10
N GLU A 49 8.87 -6.14 -7.33
CA GLU A 49 8.11 -5.56 -8.43
C GLU A 49 7.76 -4.10 -8.15
N ALA A 50 7.60 -3.33 -9.23
CA ALA A 50 7.10 -1.96 -9.10
C ALA A 50 5.76 -1.95 -8.35
N GLY A 51 5.60 -1.00 -7.45
CA GLY A 51 4.39 -0.90 -6.63
C GLY A 51 4.39 -1.75 -5.37
N TRP A 52 5.37 -2.64 -5.18
CA TRP A 52 5.40 -3.54 -4.02
C TRP A 52 5.40 -2.79 -2.68
N PHE A 53 6.12 -1.69 -2.62
CA PHE A 53 6.25 -0.89 -1.40
C PHE A 53 5.29 0.31 -1.35
N THR A 54 4.46 0.50 -2.37
CA THR A 54 3.47 1.58 -2.38
C THR A 54 2.52 1.43 -1.18
N PHE A 55 2.32 2.52 -0.42
CA PHE A 55 1.57 2.55 0.83
C PHE A 55 2.23 1.78 1.97
N GLY A 56 3.47 1.38 1.81
CA GLY A 56 4.25 0.79 2.88
C GLY A 56 4.98 1.84 3.69
N THR A 57 6.02 1.44 4.41
CA THR A 57 6.77 2.32 5.29
C THR A 57 8.26 2.16 5.09
N VAL A 58 8.99 3.26 5.27
CA VAL A 58 10.45 3.29 5.29
C VAL A 58 10.88 3.62 6.72
N ASP A 59 11.69 2.76 7.31
CA ASP A 59 12.32 3.01 8.60
C ASP A 59 13.78 3.35 8.34
N TRP A 60 14.17 4.58 8.64
CA TRP A 60 15.54 5.03 8.42
C TRP A 60 16.46 4.42 9.47
N THR A 61 17.53 3.77 9.03
CA THR A 61 18.48 3.10 9.93
C THR A 61 19.79 3.86 10.06
N SER A 62 20.08 4.78 9.17
CA SER A 62 21.27 5.63 9.26
C SER A 62 20.96 7.03 8.74
N GLY A 63 21.91 7.94 8.88
CA GLY A 63 21.77 9.33 8.43
C GLY A 63 21.01 10.19 9.43
N ALA A 64 20.65 11.40 8.99
CA ALA A 64 20.00 12.38 9.86
C ALA A 64 18.59 11.98 10.29
N ASN A 65 17.95 11.08 9.55
CA ASN A 65 16.60 10.60 9.86
C ASN A 65 16.60 9.26 10.61
N ALA A 66 17.73 8.73 11.02
CA ALA A 66 17.81 7.43 11.69
C ALA A 66 16.82 7.33 12.84
N GLY A 67 16.12 6.20 12.93
CA GLY A 67 15.10 5.95 13.94
C GLY A 67 13.73 6.52 13.59
N ARG A 68 13.56 7.20 12.46
CA ARG A 68 12.28 7.76 12.04
C ARG A 68 11.62 6.86 11.01
N ARG A 69 10.30 6.90 10.97
CA ARG A 69 9.48 6.17 9.98
C ARG A 69 8.79 7.15 9.07
N THR A 70 8.76 6.83 7.78
CA THR A 70 8.09 7.64 6.76
C THR A 70 7.24 6.72 5.89
N GLU A 71 6.06 7.17 5.46
CA GLU A 71 5.21 6.38 4.59
C GLU A 71 5.61 6.53 3.14
N VAL A 72 5.42 5.47 2.36
CA VAL A 72 5.72 5.44 0.93
C VAL A 72 4.45 5.73 0.15
N LEU A 73 4.49 6.76 -0.69
CA LEU A 73 3.40 7.08 -1.60
C LEU A 73 3.48 6.28 -2.89
N GLY A 74 4.68 6.02 -3.39
CA GLY A 74 4.87 5.31 -4.64
C GLY A 74 6.20 4.57 -4.72
N HIS A 75 6.20 3.49 -5.48
CA HIS A 75 7.38 2.67 -5.72
C HIS A 75 7.41 2.27 -7.20
N ASP A 76 8.46 2.65 -7.89
CA ASP A 76 8.70 2.27 -9.27
C ASP A 76 10.04 1.59 -9.40
N VAL A 77 10.25 0.89 -10.50
CA VAL A 77 11.52 0.24 -10.82
C VAL A 77 11.88 0.61 -12.25
N THR A 78 13.06 1.16 -12.46
CA THR A 78 13.58 1.53 -13.77
C THR A 78 14.98 0.98 -13.90
N ASP A 79 15.22 0.15 -14.91
CA ASP A 79 16.53 -0.46 -15.16
C ASP A 79 17.09 -1.17 -13.93
N GLY A 80 16.23 -1.83 -13.15
CA GLY A 80 16.67 -2.57 -11.95
C GLY A 80 16.91 -1.68 -10.73
N VAL A 81 16.68 -0.38 -10.84
CA VAL A 81 16.86 0.55 -9.73
C VAL A 81 15.50 0.96 -9.21
N ALA A 82 15.29 0.85 -7.91
CA ALA A 82 14.04 1.24 -7.29
C ALA A 82 13.98 2.77 -7.12
N ILE A 83 12.80 3.32 -7.37
CA ILE A 83 12.51 4.73 -7.15
C ILE A 83 11.40 4.79 -6.10
N LEU A 84 11.70 5.41 -4.98
CA LEU A 84 10.72 5.56 -3.90
C LEU A 84 10.30 7.02 -3.80
N THR A 85 8.99 7.25 -3.71
CA THR A 85 8.41 8.56 -3.42
C THR A 85 7.74 8.45 -2.07
N LEU A 86 8.11 9.32 -1.15
CA LEU A 86 7.53 9.34 0.19
C LEU A 86 6.26 10.19 0.20
N LEU A 87 5.35 9.89 1.13
CA LEU A 87 4.12 10.65 1.28
C LEU A 87 4.43 12.09 1.69
N GLU A 88 5.37 12.24 2.61
CA GLU A 88 5.81 13.55 3.07
C GLU A 88 7.33 13.61 3.06
N ALA A 89 7.88 14.79 2.93
CA ALA A 89 9.33 14.97 3.01
C ALA A 89 9.78 14.64 4.44
N PRO A 90 10.91 13.92 4.61
CA PRO A 90 11.43 13.66 5.93
C PRO A 90 11.81 14.94 6.67
N VAL A 91 11.84 14.86 8.00
CA VAL A 91 12.15 16.01 8.84
C VAL A 91 13.55 16.56 8.57
N ARG A 92 14.47 15.68 8.21
CA ARG A 92 15.84 16.06 7.86
C ARG A 92 16.12 15.70 6.40
N PRO A 93 17.03 16.40 5.73
CA PRO A 93 17.37 16.08 4.35
C PRO A 93 17.84 14.63 4.20
N ILE A 94 17.46 14.00 3.09
CA ILE A 94 17.96 12.69 2.71
C ILE A 94 19.23 12.93 1.90
N ILE A 95 20.25 12.13 2.16
CA ILE A 95 21.48 12.20 1.37
C ILE A 95 21.84 10.81 0.85
N ALA A 96 22.70 10.76 -0.15
CA ALA A 96 23.20 9.50 -0.69
C ALA A 96 23.84 8.68 0.43
N THR A 97 23.69 7.38 0.35
CA THR A 97 24.14 6.38 1.32
C THR A 97 23.31 6.27 2.60
N ASP A 98 22.29 7.08 2.78
CA ASP A 98 21.37 6.87 3.91
C ASP A 98 20.72 5.50 3.77
N ALA A 99 20.82 4.66 4.78
CA ALA A 99 20.27 3.32 4.77
C ALA A 99 18.88 3.28 5.41
N PHE A 100 18.07 2.34 4.94
CA PHE A 100 16.72 2.18 5.43
C PHE A 100 16.23 0.76 5.26
N VAL A 101 15.16 0.44 5.99
CA VAL A 101 14.38 -0.78 5.81
C VAL A 101 13.02 -0.36 5.31
N VAL A 102 12.54 -0.98 4.23
CA VAL A 102 11.22 -0.68 3.67
C VAL A 102 10.33 -1.90 3.81
N ARG A 103 9.07 -1.69 4.15
CA ARG A 103 8.07 -2.76 4.26
C ARG A 103 6.97 -2.57 3.23
N ALA A 104 6.44 -3.69 2.76
CA ALA A 104 5.41 -3.72 1.73
C ALA A 104 4.16 -2.95 2.18
N GLY A 105 3.46 -2.40 1.22
CA GLY A 105 2.21 -1.69 1.45
C GLY A 105 0.99 -2.48 1.00
N CYS A 106 -0.18 -2.04 1.40
CA CYS A 106 -1.45 -2.69 1.08
C CYS A 106 -2.47 -1.68 0.57
N HIS A 107 -3.10 -1.98 -0.54
CA HIS A 107 -4.15 -1.14 -1.12
C HIS A 107 -5.52 -1.37 -0.47
N LYS A 108 -5.59 -2.19 0.55
CA LYS A 108 -6.83 -2.48 1.29
C LYS A 108 -7.93 -3.14 0.46
N ARG A 109 -7.59 -3.70 -0.68
CA ARG A 109 -8.53 -4.40 -1.56
C ARG A 109 -8.35 -5.91 -1.41
N ILE A 110 -9.43 -6.65 -1.59
CA ILE A 110 -9.37 -8.11 -1.46
C ILE A 110 -8.42 -8.74 -2.48
N ALA A 111 -8.34 -8.17 -3.69
CA ALA A 111 -7.41 -8.67 -4.70
C ALA A 111 -5.96 -8.57 -4.22
N THR A 112 -5.56 -7.45 -3.63
CA THR A 112 -4.22 -7.28 -3.09
C THR A 112 -3.98 -8.24 -1.92
N CYS A 113 -4.98 -8.40 -1.05
CA CYS A 113 -4.88 -9.30 0.09
C CYS A 113 -4.66 -10.74 -0.36
N GLY A 114 -5.31 -11.15 -1.45
CA GLY A 114 -5.16 -12.50 -2.00
C GLY A 114 -3.88 -12.69 -2.80
N THR A 115 -3.62 -11.80 -3.79
CA THR A 115 -2.51 -12.03 -4.70
C THR A 115 -1.15 -11.69 -4.10
N LYS A 116 -1.08 -10.67 -3.26
CA LYS A 116 0.18 -10.22 -2.69
C LYS A 116 0.50 -10.92 -1.37
N PHE A 117 -0.49 -11.08 -0.50
CA PHE A 117 -0.27 -11.58 0.85
C PHE A 117 -0.86 -12.96 1.10
N ALA A 118 -1.60 -13.54 0.15
CA ALA A 118 -2.30 -14.82 0.31
C ALA A 118 -3.09 -14.86 1.65
N ASN A 119 -3.78 -13.77 1.97
CA ASN A 119 -4.33 -13.55 3.32
C ASN A 119 -5.83 -13.20 3.30
N VAL A 120 -6.56 -13.68 2.30
CA VAL A 120 -7.99 -13.38 2.15
C VAL A 120 -8.79 -13.75 3.40
N ALA A 121 -8.38 -14.79 4.10
CA ALA A 121 -9.08 -15.23 5.31
C ALA A 121 -9.08 -14.16 6.42
N SER A 122 -8.11 -13.26 6.41
CA SER A 122 -8.04 -12.17 7.38
C SER A 122 -8.55 -10.84 6.83
N PHE A 123 -9.12 -10.85 5.63
CA PHE A 123 -9.66 -9.63 5.02
C PHE A 123 -10.84 -9.09 5.82
N ARG A 124 -10.82 -7.81 6.13
CA ARG A 124 -11.82 -7.16 6.99
C ARG A 124 -12.65 -6.11 6.27
N GLY A 125 -12.93 -6.35 5.00
CA GLY A 125 -13.82 -5.50 4.20
C GLY A 125 -14.99 -6.30 3.68
N PHE A 126 -15.87 -5.63 2.96
CA PHE A 126 -17.05 -6.24 2.35
C PHE A 126 -16.97 -6.01 0.83
N PRO A 127 -16.19 -6.82 0.10
CA PRO A 127 -15.88 -6.54 -1.30
C PRO A 127 -17.08 -6.60 -2.23
N HIS A 128 -18.17 -7.17 -1.78
CA HIS A 128 -19.35 -7.35 -2.61
C HIS A 128 -20.51 -6.40 -2.25
N ILE A 129 -20.23 -5.31 -1.51
CA ILE A 129 -21.25 -4.32 -1.24
C ILE A 129 -21.59 -3.61 -2.56
N PRO A 130 -22.85 -3.58 -2.97
CA PRO A 130 -23.24 -2.86 -4.16
C PRO A 130 -23.00 -1.36 -3.98
N GLY A 131 -22.48 -0.70 -5.00
CA GLY A 131 -22.33 0.74 -4.95
C GLY A 131 -23.67 1.44 -5.17
N GLN A 132 -23.71 2.73 -4.94
CA GLN A 132 -24.92 3.50 -5.15
C GLN A 132 -25.46 3.37 -6.55
N ASP A 133 -24.60 3.29 -7.53
CA ASP A 133 -25.02 3.16 -8.92
C ASP A 133 -25.79 1.86 -9.15
N ALA A 134 -25.41 0.81 -8.48
CA ALA A 134 -26.10 -0.45 -8.60
C ALA A 134 -27.50 -0.39 -7.98
N VAL A 135 -27.62 0.32 -6.86
CA VAL A 135 -28.90 0.47 -6.20
C VAL A 135 -29.83 1.32 -7.04
N LEU A 136 -29.33 2.42 -7.61
CA LEU A 136 -30.15 3.27 -8.45
C LEU A 136 -30.58 2.55 -9.72
N ARG A 137 -29.69 1.78 -10.31
CA ARG A 137 -30.03 1.04 -11.49
C ARG A 137 -31.13 0.01 -11.23
N TYR A 138 -31.09 -0.61 -10.06
CA TYR A 138 -32.10 -1.58 -9.72
C TYR A 138 -33.46 -0.90 -9.54
N ALA A 139 -33.44 0.26 -8.90
CA ALA A 139 -34.67 0.94 -8.63
C ALA A 139 -35.33 1.50 -9.89
N THR A 140 -34.53 1.87 -10.87
CA THR A 140 -35.16 2.46 -12.05
C THR A 140 -35.43 1.44 -13.11
N LYS A 141 -35.00 0.21 -12.90
CA LYS A 141 -35.15 -0.66 -13.88
C LYS A 141 -36.54 -0.93 -14.06
N ASP A 142 -36.98 -0.55 -14.92
CA ASP A 142 -38.19 -0.91 -15.32
C ASP A 142 -39.21 -0.80 -14.67
N GLY A 143 -39.42 -0.31 -15.14
CA GLY A 143 -40.51 -0.20 -14.96
C GLY A 143 -41.18 -1.39 -14.65
N GLY A 144 -40.61 -2.30 -14.78
CA GLY A 144 -41.27 -3.49 -14.53
C GLY A 144 -41.99 -3.50 -13.23
N HIS A 145 -41.73 -2.52 -12.54
CA HIS A 145 -42.31 -2.61 -11.30
C HIS A 145 -43.66 -2.25 -11.24
N GLU A 146 -44.12 -1.92 -12.20
CA GLU A 146 -45.38 -1.55 -12.18
C GLU A 146 -46.14 -2.49 -11.63
N GLY A 147 -45.82 -3.51 -11.79
CA GLY A 147 -46.72 -4.41 -11.31
C GLY A 147 -47.17 -4.11 -10.00
N ALA A 148 -46.40 -3.49 -9.49
CA ALA A 148 -46.76 -3.35 -8.18
C ALA A 148 -47.97 -2.69 -8.00
N VAL A 149 -48.40 -2.49 -8.80
CA VAL A 149 -49.46 -1.87 -8.62
C VAL A 149 -50.41 -2.46 -8.04
N LEU A 150 -50.67 -2.69 -7.70
CA LEU A 150 -51.54 -3.10 -7.12
C LEU A 150 -52.33 -2.75 -6.59
#